data_10f072c26a8a1fed2d5cb35a3b233b61
#
_entry.id   10f072c26a8a1fed2d5cb35a3b233b61
#
_cell.length_a   1.000
_cell.length_b   1.000
_cell.length_c   1.000
_cell.angle_alpha   90.00
_cell.angle_beta   90.00
_cell.angle_gamma   90.00
#
_symmetry.space_group_name_H-M   'P 1'
#
loop_
_entity.id
_entity.type
_entity.pdbx_description
1 polymer ?
#
loop_
_entity_poly.entity_id
_entity_poly.type
_entity_poly.pdbx_seq_one_letter_code
_entity_poly.pdbx_strand_id
1 'polypeptide(L)'
;AEKRMVEIVNYVKVQCSTYTHYNESSESKSLLRAIESARQMSTNIDMEVKNRKQLDRKFLKENLQSLWVDGILVLDEEGKKVCEYSMDEGLMDEMIDYLQKDIIMDYTGYKERSYSERITRGDGSRIDIAACARKDAPGIVAVYYYTSPRFIRNYTLTIQSLLKGYNTEKDGTIIVADKGKIIASNDEKLLAQDVADNE
;
A
#
# COMPACT_ATOMS: atom_id res chain seq x y z
N ALA A 1 6.91 26.30 -33.58
CA ALA A 1 5.85 25.72 -32.73
C ALA A 1 5.96 24.19 -32.68
N GLU A 2 5.92 23.48 -33.78
CA GLU A 2 5.92 22.02 -33.87
C GLU A 2 7.11 21.35 -33.18
N LYS A 3 8.34 21.83 -33.41
CA LYS A 3 9.53 21.28 -32.76
C LYS A 3 9.44 21.34 -31.21
N ARG A 4 8.96 22.44 -30.67
CA ARG A 4 8.76 22.62 -29.21
C ARG A 4 7.71 21.66 -28.66
N MET A 5 6.61 21.44 -29.38
CA MET A 5 5.58 20.47 -28.98
C MET A 5 6.11 19.05 -28.92
N VAL A 6 6.91 18.64 -29.91
CA VAL A 6 7.56 17.32 -29.92
C VAL A 6 8.51 17.17 -28.73
N GLU A 7 9.30 18.20 -28.42
CA GLU A 7 10.20 18.19 -27.26
C GLU A 7 9.45 18.06 -25.93
N ILE A 8 8.33 18.78 -25.77
CA ILE A 8 7.47 18.68 -24.58
C ILE A 8 6.88 17.28 -24.44
N VAL A 9 6.31 16.73 -25.52
CA VAL A 9 5.71 15.38 -25.50
C VAL A 9 6.74 14.32 -25.12
N ASN A 10 7.94 14.37 -25.71
CA ASN A 10 9.00 13.43 -25.41
C ASN A 10 9.46 13.55 -23.95
N TYR A 11 9.62 14.76 -23.43
CA TYR A 11 9.99 15.00 -22.03
C TYR A 11 8.92 14.43 -21.09
N VAL A 12 7.63 14.74 -21.30
CA VAL A 12 6.53 14.26 -20.47
C VAL A 12 6.45 12.73 -20.48
N LYS A 13 6.61 12.08 -21.66
CA LYS A 13 6.64 10.61 -21.76
C LYS A 13 7.74 9.99 -20.91
N VAL A 14 8.97 10.52 -20.99
CA VAL A 14 10.10 10.01 -20.19
C VAL A 14 9.85 10.20 -18.71
N GLN A 15 9.35 11.36 -18.29
CA GLN A 15 9.08 11.63 -16.89
C GLN A 15 7.91 10.80 -16.34
N CYS A 16 6.85 10.56 -17.11
CA CYS A 16 5.75 9.66 -16.73
C CYS A 16 6.28 8.25 -16.43
N SER A 17 7.13 7.71 -17.32
CA SER A 17 7.77 6.41 -17.12
C SER A 17 8.63 6.39 -15.84
N THR A 18 9.43 7.41 -15.62
CA THR A 18 10.30 7.54 -14.44
C THR A 18 9.47 7.59 -13.15
N TYR A 19 8.38 8.35 -13.11
CA TYR A 19 7.51 8.45 -11.94
C TYR A 19 6.78 7.14 -11.65
N THR A 20 6.31 6.45 -12.69
CA THR A 20 5.68 5.14 -12.57
C THR A 20 6.64 4.13 -11.95
N HIS A 21 7.87 4.03 -12.46
CA HIS A 21 8.89 3.14 -11.90
C HIS A 21 9.26 3.49 -10.47
N TYR A 22 9.37 4.77 -10.14
CA TYR A 22 9.66 5.20 -8.77
C TYR A 22 8.54 4.78 -7.80
N ASN A 23 7.28 5.01 -8.17
CA ASN A 23 6.13 4.69 -7.33
C ASN A 23 5.97 3.17 -7.15
N GLU A 24 6.16 2.36 -8.20
CA GLU A 24 6.16 0.90 -8.14
C GLU A 24 7.29 0.36 -7.25
N SER A 25 8.49 0.92 -7.37
CA SER A 25 9.63 0.55 -6.53
C SER A 25 9.39 0.90 -5.06
N SER A 26 8.80 2.06 -4.78
CA SER A 26 8.44 2.49 -3.43
C SER A 26 7.39 1.57 -2.80
N GLU A 27 6.38 1.15 -3.57
CA GLU A 27 5.38 0.18 -3.15
C GLU A 27 6.02 -1.17 -2.83
N SER A 28 6.85 -1.69 -3.71
CA SER A 28 7.55 -2.97 -3.51
C SER A 28 8.40 -2.97 -2.24
N LYS A 29 9.11 -1.89 -1.96
CA LYS A 29 9.89 -1.73 -0.73
C LYS A 29 9.02 -1.72 0.52
N SER A 30 7.88 -1.04 0.48
CA SER A 30 6.94 -1.00 1.61
C SER A 30 6.32 -2.37 1.88
N LEU A 31 5.91 -3.09 0.84
CA LEU A 31 5.37 -4.45 0.96
C LEU A 31 6.40 -5.45 1.47
N LEU A 32 7.65 -5.37 0.99
CA LEU A 32 8.73 -6.22 1.51
C LEU A 32 9.00 -5.96 3.00
N ARG A 33 9.00 -4.71 3.42
CA ARG A 33 9.12 -4.33 4.84
C ARG A 33 7.98 -4.89 5.67
N ALA A 34 6.75 -4.88 5.15
CA ALA A 34 5.60 -5.49 5.82
C ALA A 34 5.77 -7.00 5.99
N ILE A 35 6.26 -7.71 4.95
CA ILE A 35 6.57 -9.14 5.03
C ILE A 35 7.62 -9.43 6.10
N GLU A 36 8.71 -8.67 6.13
CA GLU A 36 9.77 -8.83 7.13
C GLU A 36 9.24 -8.59 8.55
N SER A 37 8.39 -7.58 8.74
CA SER A 37 7.74 -7.30 10.02
C SER A 37 6.79 -8.42 10.46
N ALA A 38 6.00 -8.99 9.54
CA ALA A 38 5.13 -10.12 9.84
C ALA A 38 5.94 -11.36 10.26
N ARG A 39 7.03 -11.67 9.56
CA ARG A 39 7.93 -12.77 9.89
C ARG A 39 8.63 -12.57 11.23
N GLN A 40 9.10 -11.37 11.50
CA GLN A 40 9.71 -11.03 12.79
C GLN A 40 8.68 -11.16 13.92
N MET A 41 7.45 -10.71 13.69
CA MET A 41 6.39 -10.86 14.68
C MET A 41 6.06 -12.34 14.96
N SER A 42 6.00 -13.18 13.93
CA SER A 42 5.83 -14.63 14.11
C SER A 42 6.95 -15.25 14.93
N THR A 43 8.19 -14.83 14.73
CA THR A 43 9.34 -15.25 15.55
C THR A 43 9.21 -14.77 16.99
N ASN A 44 8.83 -13.53 17.21
CA ASN A 44 8.67 -12.96 18.55
C ASN A 44 7.55 -13.66 19.35
N ILE A 45 6.45 -14.00 18.67
CA ILE A 45 5.36 -14.80 19.26
C ILE A 45 5.85 -16.18 19.68
N ASP A 46 6.57 -16.89 18.82
CA ASP A 46 7.11 -18.21 19.11
C ASP A 46 8.04 -18.19 20.34
N MET A 47 8.88 -17.17 20.44
CA MET A 47 9.76 -16.98 21.60
C MET A 47 8.99 -16.68 22.88
N GLU A 48 7.95 -15.83 22.81
CA GLU A 48 7.12 -15.46 23.96
C GLU A 48 6.37 -16.68 24.52
N VAL A 49 5.76 -17.48 23.63
CA VAL A 49 5.05 -18.71 24.00
C VAL A 49 6.00 -19.77 24.58
N LYS A 50 7.20 -19.95 24.02
CA LYS A 50 8.23 -20.85 24.57
C LYS A 50 8.69 -20.46 25.96
N ASN A 51 8.67 -19.16 26.26
CA ASN A 51 8.97 -18.65 27.62
C ASN A 51 7.76 -18.74 28.57
N ARG A 52 6.71 -19.47 28.19
CA ARG A 52 5.46 -19.66 28.96
C ARG A 52 4.72 -18.38 29.32
N LYS A 53 4.86 -17.35 28.51
CA LYS A 53 4.11 -16.09 28.62
C LYS A 53 2.89 -16.15 27.73
N GLN A 54 1.83 -15.46 28.13
CA GLN A 54 0.63 -15.34 27.34
C GLN A 54 0.77 -14.22 26.30
N LEU A 55 0.20 -14.44 25.12
CA LEU A 55 0.02 -13.38 24.12
C LEU A 55 -1.08 -12.43 24.61
N ASP A 56 -0.70 -11.23 24.98
CA ASP A 56 -1.63 -10.19 25.43
C ASP A 56 -1.46 -8.89 24.65
N ARG A 57 -2.38 -7.96 24.85
CA ARG A 57 -2.36 -6.64 24.19
C ARG A 57 -1.09 -5.85 24.52
N LYS A 58 -0.50 -6.03 25.69
CA LYS A 58 0.74 -5.35 26.08
C LYS A 58 1.92 -5.82 25.23
N PHE A 59 2.05 -7.14 25.09
CA PHE A 59 3.07 -7.74 24.23
C PHE A 59 2.93 -7.27 22.78
N LEU A 60 1.71 -7.28 22.23
CA LEU A 60 1.49 -6.80 20.87
C LEU A 60 1.79 -5.30 20.72
N LYS A 61 1.42 -4.47 21.69
CA LYS A 61 1.72 -3.02 21.69
C LYS A 61 3.22 -2.75 21.65
N GLU A 62 4.00 -3.44 22.48
CA GLU A 62 5.45 -3.31 22.54
C GLU A 62 6.10 -3.71 21.20
N ASN A 63 5.62 -4.80 20.59
CA ASN A 63 6.08 -5.24 19.28
C ASN A 63 5.66 -4.28 18.15
N LEU A 64 4.43 -3.77 18.17
CA LEU A 64 3.96 -2.77 17.23
C LEU A 64 4.88 -1.54 17.22
N GLN A 65 5.27 -1.06 18.39
CA GLN A 65 6.17 0.08 18.53
C GLN A 65 7.59 -0.24 18.02
N SER A 66 8.13 -1.42 18.35
CA SER A 66 9.48 -1.81 17.93
C SER A 66 9.58 -2.12 16.43
N LEU A 67 8.54 -2.66 15.83
CA LEU A 67 8.47 -2.98 14.40
C LEU A 67 8.01 -1.78 13.54
N TRP A 68 7.54 -0.69 14.16
CA TRP A 68 7.02 0.48 13.47
C TRP A 68 5.87 0.15 12.52
N VAL A 69 4.97 -0.71 12.95
CA VAL A 69 3.72 -1.04 12.24
C VAL A 69 2.53 -0.36 12.92
N ASP A 70 1.41 -0.25 12.22
CA ASP A 70 0.19 0.40 12.72
C ASP A 70 -0.82 -0.59 13.31
N GLY A 71 -0.68 -1.87 12.99
CA GLY A 71 -1.50 -2.93 13.56
C GLY A 71 -0.85 -4.31 13.46
N ILE A 72 -1.20 -5.17 14.41
CA ILE A 72 -0.81 -6.58 14.48
C ILE A 72 -2.05 -7.40 14.78
N LEU A 73 -2.26 -8.47 14.00
CA LEU A 73 -3.37 -9.41 14.15
C LEU A 73 -2.84 -10.84 14.17
N VAL A 74 -3.29 -11.62 15.13
CA VAL A 74 -2.98 -13.05 15.27
C VAL A 74 -4.28 -13.84 15.16
N LEU A 75 -4.35 -14.71 14.16
CA LEU A 75 -5.47 -15.60 13.91
C LEU A 75 -5.06 -17.07 14.13
N ASP A 76 -6.03 -17.91 14.52
CA ASP A 76 -5.87 -19.36 14.53
C ASP A 76 -6.11 -19.96 13.12
N GLU A 77 -6.03 -21.28 13.01
CA GLU A 77 -6.23 -21.99 11.74
C GLU A 77 -7.65 -21.90 11.17
N GLU A 78 -8.63 -21.56 12.00
CA GLU A 78 -10.03 -21.33 11.60
C GLU A 78 -10.29 -19.86 11.23
N GLY A 79 -9.28 -19.01 11.32
CA GLY A 79 -9.42 -17.57 11.07
C GLY A 79 -10.03 -16.79 12.24
N LYS A 80 -10.14 -17.40 13.42
CA LYS A 80 -10.61 -16.70 14.62
C LYS A 80 -9.47 -15.87 15.24
N LYS A 81 -9.84 -14.73 15.75
CA LYS A 81 -8.94 -13.83 16.44
C LYS A 81 -8.41 -14.45 17.75
N VAL A 82 -7.11 -14.57 17.83
CA VAL A 82 -6.39 -14.97 19.06
C VAL A 82 -6.01 -13.72 19.85
N CYS A 83 -5.39 -12.75 19.21
CA CYS A 83 -4.96 -11.51 19.82
C CYS A 83 -4.80 -10.43 18.74
N GLU A 84 -4.99 -9.17 19.12
CA GLU A 84 -4.80 -8.01 18.22
C GLU A 84 -4.36 -6.78 18.98
N TYR A 85 -3.67 -5.90 18.27
CA TYR A 85 -3.43 -4.53 18.69
C TYR A 85 -3.33 -3.62 17.46
N SER A 86 -4.02 -2.50 17.49
CA SER A 86 -4.03 -1.52 16.43
C SER A 86 -4.05 -0.11 16.99
N MET A 87 -3.46 0.82 16.26
CA MET A 87 -3.61 2.26 16.51
C MET A 87 -5.00 2.77 16.13
N ASP A 88 -5.70 2.06 15.24
CA ASP A 88 -7.06 2.36 14.78
C ASP A 88 -7.90 1.08 14.74
N GLU A 89 -8.92 0.99 15.62
CA GLU A 89 -9.76 -0.21 15.74
C GLU A 89 -10.63 -0.42 14.50
N GLY A 90 -11.08 0.63 13.83
CA GLY A 90 -11.85 0.52 12.59
C GLY A 90 -11.05 -0.11 11.44
N LEU A 91 -9.77 0.21 11.34
CA LEU A 91 -8.87 -0.43 10.38
C LEU A 91 -8.63 -1.90 10.72
N MET A 92 -8.60 -2.25 12.00
CA MET A 92 -8.41 -3.64 12.41
C MET A 92 -9.58 -4.53 11.99
N ASP A 93 -10.81 -4.07 12.14
CA ASP A 93 -12.00 -4.81 11.70
C ASP A 93 -11.97 -5.05 10.18
N GLU A 94 -11.60 -4.03 9.40
CA GLU A 94 -11.42 -4.15 7.96
C GLU A 94 -10.34 -5.20 7.61
N MET A 95 -9.23 -5.24 8.36
CA MET A 95 -8.15 -6.21 8.16
C MET A 95 -8.58 -7.64 8.51
N ILE A 96 -9.36 -7.82 9.56
CA ILE A 96 -9.89 -9.14 9.92
C ILE A 96 -10.73 -9.71 8.78
N ASP A 97 -11.68 -8.91 8.25
CA ASP A 97 -12.53 -9.34 7.14
C ASP A 97 -11.73 -9.68 5.88
N TYR A 98 -10.69 -8.89 5.61
CA TYR A 98 -9.81 -9.10 4.46
C TYR A 98 -8.99 -10.40 4.57
N LEU A 99 -8.45 -10.68 5.76
CA LEU A 99 -7.56 -11.83 6.00
C LEU A 99 -8.31 -13.16 6.18
N GLN A 100 -9.59 -13.12 6.46
CA GLN A 100 -10.44 -14.33 6.56
C GLN A 100 -10.82 -14.92 5.20
N LYS A 101 -10.40 -14.32 4.08
CA LYS A 101 -10.58 -14.90 2.75
C LYS A 101 -9.76 -16.19 2.61
N ASP A 102 -10.35 -17.20 1.99
CA ASP A 102 -9.84 -18.57 1.91
C ASP A 102 -8.36 -18.68 1.51
N ILE A 103 -7.91 -17.89 0.51
CA ILE A 103 -6.53 -17.95 -0.01
C ILE A 103 -5.50 -17.59 1.06
N ILE A 104 -5.81 -16.65 1.96
CA ILE A 104 -4.84 -16.17 2.95
C ILE A 104 -4.72 -17.16 4.11
N MET A 105 -5.83 -17.74 4.52
CA MET A 105 -5.84 -18.76 5.56
C MET A 105 -5.11 -20.05 5.14
N ASP A 106 -5.03 -20.36 3.86
CA ASP A 106 -4.25 -21.49 3.34
C ASP A 106 -2.75 -21.40 3.67
N TYR A 107 -2.24 -20.20 3.96
CA TYR A 107 -0.84 -20.04 4.38
C TYR A 107 -0.52 -20.66 5.74
N THR A 108 -1.51 -21.02 6.55
CA THR A 108 -1.30 -21.71 7.83
C THR A 108 -0.51 -23.00 7.67
N GLY A 109 -0.66 -23.68 6.53
CA GLY A 109 0.06 -24.91 6.19
C GLY A 109 1.42 -24.69 5.50
N TYR A 110 1.79 -23.46 5.17
CA TYR A 110 2.97 -23.15 4.34
C TYR A 110 3.87 -22.11 5.02
N LYS A 111 4.70 -22.54 5.95
CA LYS A 111 5.56 -21.66 6.77
C LYS A 111 6.54 -20.80 5.97
N GLU A 112 6.90 -21.22 4.75
CA GLU A 112 7.83 -20.50 3.87
C GLU A 112 7.13 -19.40 3.04
N ARG A 113 5.80 -19.38 2.99
CA ARG A 113 5.04 -18.42 2.20
C ARG A 113 4.68 -17.19 3.02
N SER A 114 4.63 -16.07 2.32
CA SER A 114 4.13 -14.79 2.85
C SER A 114 3.19 -14.18 1.83
N TYR A 115 2.19 -13.50 2.34
CA TYR A 115 1.25 -12.71 1.55
C TYR A 115 1.52 -11.22 1.79
N SER A 116 1.43 -10.41 0.75
CA SER A 116 1.44 -8.96 0.89
C SER A 116 0.61 -8.30 -0.20
N GLU A 117 -0.08 -7.24 0.15
CA GLU A 117 -0.87 -6.44 -0.79
C GLU A 117 -0.99 -4.99 -0.32
N ARG A 118 -1.06 -4.07 -1.28
CA ARG A 118 -1.46 -2.69 -1.05
C ARG A 118 -2.93 -2.52 -1.37
N ILE A 119 -3.68 -2.05 -0.39
CA ILE A 119 -5.09 -1.69 -0.54
C ILE A 119 -5.18 -0.17 -0.61
N THR A 120 -5.70 0.35 -1.72
CA THR A 120 -6.03 1.77 -1.86
C THR A 120 -7.49 1.96 -1.52
N ARG A 121 -7.77 2.77 -0.50
CA ARG A 121 -9.13 3.05 -0.01
C ARG A 121 -9.76 4.20 -0.77
N GLY A 122 -11.10 4.30 -0.70
CA GLY A 122 -11.87 5.32 -1.42
C GLY A 122 -11.55 6.77 -1.02
N ASP A 123 -11.02 6.99 0.19
CA ASP A 123 -10.54 8.31 0.66
C ASP A 123 -9.12 8.66 0.16
N GLY A 124 -8.48 7.75 -0.58
CA GLY A 124 -7.11 7.89 -1.06
C GLY A 124 -6.04 7.45 -0.06
N SER A 125 -6.41 6.96 1.12
CA SER A 125 -5.46 6.32 2.04
C SER A 125 -5.01 4.97 1.50
N ARG A 126 -3.87 4.49 1.99
CA ARG A 126 -3.30 3.19 1.63
C ARG A 126 -3.05 2.34 2.86
N ILE A 127 -3.27 1.05 2.72
CA ILE A 127 -2.92 0.05 3.71
C ILE A 127 -2.02 -0.96 3.03
N ASP A 128 -0.79 -1.09 3.51
CA ASP A 128 0.13 -2.14 3.10
C ASP A 128 0.06 -3.24 4.15
N ILE A 129 -0.47 -4.39 3.77
CA ILE A 129 -0.66 -5.54 4.65
C ILE A 129 0.27 -6.68 4.25
N ALA A 130 0.77 -7.39 5.24
CA ALA A 130 1.45 -8.68 5.04
C ALA A 130 1.01 -9.69 6.08
N ALA A 131 0.99 -10.95 5.67
CA ALA A 131 0.68 -12.08 6.54
C ALA A 131 1.61 -13.26 6.26
N CYS A 132 1.90 -14.03 7.29
CA CYS A 132 2.64 -15.29 7.21
C CYS A 132 2.11 -16.30 8.22
N ALA A 133 2.48 -17.58 8.07
CA ALA A 133 2.15 -18.61 9.03
C ALA A 133 2.79 -18.33 10.40
N ARG A 134 2.08 -18.63 11.47
CA ARG A 134 2.60 -18.64 12.83
C ARG A 134 3.62 -19.76 13.00
N LYS A 135 4.68 -19.49 13.77
CA LYS A 135 5.68 -20.51 14.13
C LYS A 135 5.29 -21.32 15.36
N ASP A 136 4.56 -20.72 16.28
CA ASP A 136 4.18 -21.31 17.58
C ASP A 136 2.98 -22.26 17.49
N ALA A 137 2.04 -22.01 16.58
CA ALA A 137 0.80 -22.77 16.46
C ALA A 137 0.25 -22.64 15.01
N PRO A 138 -0.72 -23.50 14.59
CA PRO A 138 -1.44 -23.28 13.34
C PRO A 138 -2.17 -21.93 13.34
N GLY A 139 -2.14 -21.24 12.21
CA GLY A 139 -2.74 -19.92 12.05
C GLY A 139 -1.82 -18.96 11.31
N ILE A 140 -2.20 -17.69 11.27
CA ILE A 140 -1.44 -16.63 10.65
C ILE A 140 -1.17 -15.48 11.61
N VAL A 141 -0.10 -14.75 11.34
CA VAL A 141 0.15 -13.43 11.89
C VAL A 141 0.19 -12.42 10.77
N ALA A 142 -0.50 -11.32 10.95
CA ALA A 142 -0.53 -10.23 9.98
C ALA A 142 -0.14 -8.91 10.63
N VAL A 143 0.47 -8.05 9.84
CA VAL A 143 0.80 -6.66 10.20
C VAL A 143 0.33 -5.74 9.09
N TYR A 144 0.09 -4.48 9.40
CA TYR A 144 -0.18 -3.48 8.38
C TYR A 144 0.47 -2.13 8.69
N TYR A 145 0.70 -1.37 7.61
CA TYR A 145 1.07 0.04 7.64
C TYR A 145 -0.07 0.86 7.04
N TYR A 146 -0.44 1.92 7.71
CA TYR A 146 -1.40 2.89 7.22
C TYR A 146 -0.69 4.14 6.71
N THR A 147 -1.07 4.60 5.52
CA THR A 147 -0.59 5.86 4.96
C THR A 147 -1.76 6.78 4.68
N SER A 148 -1.78 7.94 5.35
CA SER A 148 -2.87 8.89 5.20
C SER A 148 -2.92 9.51 3.80
N PRO A 149 -4.12 9.96 3.33
CA PRO A 149 -4.27 10.64 2.05
C PRO A 149 -3.40 11.89 1.94
N ARG A 150 -3.24 12.62 3.04
CA ARG A 150 -2.41 13.83 3.09
C ARG A 150 -0.93 13.51 2.85
N PHE A 151 -0.43 12.45 3.48
CA PHE A 151 0.96 12.03 3.27
C PHE A 151 1.19 11.60 1.81
N ILE A 152 0.26 10.82 1.24
CA ILE A 152 0.35 10.38 -0.16
C ILE A 152 0.40 11.58 -1.10
N ARG A 153 -0.48 12.57 -0.93
CA ARG A 153 -0.48 13.79 -1.77
C ARG A 153 0.81 14.59 -1.68
N ASN A 154 1.42 14.63 -0.51
CA ASN A 154 2.63 15.44 -0.28
C ASN A 154 3.92 14.75 -0.75
N TYR A 155 3.99 13.43 -0.70
CA TYR A 155 5.23 12.67 -0.89
C TYR A 155 5.22 11.69 -2.06
N THR A 156 4.07 11.41 -2.67
CA THR A 156 3.99 10.59 -3.87
C THR A 156 4.20 11.46 -5.10
N LEU A 157 5.11 11.03 -5.98
CA LEU A 157 5.26 11.68 -7.28
C LEU A 157 4.02 11.44 -8.14
N THR A 158 3.41 12.50 -8.63
CA THR A 158 2.21 12.44 -9.46
C THR A 158 2.51 12.96 -10.86
N ILE A 159 1.91 12.36 -11.88
CA ILE A 159 2.04 12.82 -13.29
C ILE A 159 1.52 14.24 -13.43
N GLN A 160 0.46 14.61 -12.71
CA GLN A 160 -0.07 15.98 -12.70
C GLN A 160 0.99 17.01 -12.26
N SER A 161 1.88 16.66 -11.33
CA SER A 161 2.93 17.57 -10.85
C SER A 161 3.97 17.91 -11.92
N LEU A 162 4.14 17.06 -12.94
CA LEU A 162 5.02 17.32 -14.09
C LEU A 162 4.54 18.50 -14.92
N LEU A 163 3.24 18.76 -14.94
CA LEU A 163 2.62 19.73 -15.84
C LEU A 163 2.52 21.13 -15.22
N LYS A 164 2.89 21.32 -13.97
CA LYS A 164 2.82 22.62 -13.26
C LYS A 164 3.62 23.75 -13.92
N GLY A 165 4.66 23.40 -14.66
CA GLY A 165 5.53 24.40 -15.34
C GLY A 165 5.04 24.80 -16.74
N TYR A 166 4.01 24.16 -17.27
CA TYR A 166 3.51 24.40 -18.63
C TYR A 166 2.25 25.27 -18.63
N ASN A 167 2.27 26.29 -19.49
CA ASN A 167 1.16 27.24 -19.62
C ASN A 167 0.40 26.98 -20.93
N THR A 168 -0.93 26.87 -20.85
CA THR A 168 -1.79 26.57 -22.02
C THR A 168 -1.65 27.57 -23.14
N GLU A 169 -1.44 28.85 -22.86
CA GLU A 169 -1.29 29.91 -23.90
C GLU A 169 0.04 29.82 -24.65
N LYS A 170 1.12 29.38 -23.95
CA LYS A 170 2.47 29.31 -24.55
C LYS A 170 2.82 27.93 -25.09
N ASP A 171 2.36 26.89 -24.40
CA ASP A 171 2.80 25.51 -24.61
C ASP A 171 1.70 24.65 -25.25
N GLY A 172 0.49 25.22 -25.38
CA GLY A 172 -0.69 24.47 -25.79
C GLY A 172 -1.26 23.60 -24.65
N THR A 173 -2.34 22.93 -24.96
CA THR A 173 -2.95 21.99 -24.00
C THR A 173 -2.23 20.66 -24.03
N ILE A 174 -1.71 20.24 -22.88
CA ILE A 174 -1.02 18.96 -22.69
C ILE A 174 -1.95 18.04 -21.93
N ILE A 175 -2.17 16.84 -22.47
CA ILE A 175 -3.03 15.82 -21.89
C ILE A 175 -2.20 14.54 -21.70
N VAL A 176 -2.30 13.92 -20.54
CA VAL A 176 -1.84 12.56 -20.26
C VAL A 176 -3.06 11.72 -19.96
N ALA A 177 -3.25 10.65 -20.69
CA ALA A 177 -4.40 9.77 -20.55
C ALA A 177 -3.98 8.35 -20.23
N ASP A 178 -4.81 7.66 -19.45
CA ASP A 178 -4.72 6.23 -19.18
C ASP A 178 -6.11 5.60 -19.36
N LYS A 179 -6.17 4.51 -20.14
CA LYS A 179 -7.41 3.78 -20.45
C LYS A 179 -8.55 4.68 -20.94
N GLY A 180 -8.22 5.67 -21.77
CA GLY A 180 -9.18 6.60 -22.37
C GLY A 180 -9.61 7.76 -21.45
N LYS A 181 -9.12 7.84 -20.22
CA LYS A 181 -9.41 8.95 -19.30
C LYS A 181 -8.22 9.87 -19.11
N ILE A 182 -8.47 11.16 -19.02
CA ILE A 182 -7.45 12.17 -18.78
C ILE A 182 -7.07 12.13 -17.29
N ILE A 183 -5.83 11.71 -17.00
CA ILE A 183 -5.28 11.58 -15.65
C ILE A 183 -4.42 12.76 -15.23
N ALA A 184 -3.92 13.53 -16.19
CA ALA A 184 -3.20 14.78 -15.95
C ALA A 184 -3.34 15.74 -17.12
N SER A 185 -3.41 17.03 -16.83
CA SER A 185 -3.43 18.10 -17.84
C SER A 185 -2.95 19.41 -17.22
N ASN A 186 -2.32 20.27 -18.04
CA ASN A 186 -2.06 21.67 -17.69
C ASN A 186 -3.31 22.56 -17.76
N ASP A 187 -4.41 22.05 -18.31
CA ASP A 187 -5.76 22.58 -18.13
C ASP A 187 -6.54 21.65 -17.18
N GLU A 188 -6.67 22.05 -15.92
CA GLU A 188 -7.31 21.25 -14.87
C GLU A 188 -8.78 20.93 -15.13
N LYS A 189 -9.45 21.70 -16.00
CA LYS A 189 -10.86 21.46 -16.39
C LYS A 189 -11.04 20.14 -17.14
N LEU A 190 -9.98 19.64 -17.75
CA LEU A 190 -10.00 18.39 -18.53
C LEU A 190 -9.81 17.14 -17.66
N LEU A 191 -9.46 17.28 -16.39
CA LEU A 191 -9.21 16.13 -15.51
C LEU A 191 -10.45 15.24 -15.38
N ALA A 192 -10.24 13.93 -15.44
CA ALA A 192 -11.25 12.86 -15.37
C ALA A 192 -12.23 12.80 -16.56
N GLN A 193 -12.10 13.65 -17.56
CA GLN A 193 -12.88 13.57 -18.79
C GLN A 193 -12.38 12.45 -19.70
N ASP A 194 -13.24 11.96 -20.58
CA ASP A 194 -12.86 11.02 -21.63
C ASP A 194 -12.10 11.74 -22.76
N VAL A 195 -11.09 11.09 -23.30
CA VAL A 195 -10.27 11.66 -24.39
C VAL A 195 -11.14 11.90 -25.63
N ALA A 196 -12.05 10.96 -25.92
CA ALA A 196 -12.93 11.04 -27.06
C ALA A 196 -13.87 12.28 -27.09
N ASP A 197 -14.13 12.90 -25.94
CA ASP A 197 -14.97 14.09 -25.81
C ASP A 197 -14.17 15.39 -26.05
N ASN A 198 -12.85 15.29 -26.25
CA ASN A 198 -11.90 16.40 -26.31
C ASN A 198 -10.96 16.36 -27.55
N GLU A 199 -11.30 15.56 -28.59
CA GLU A 199 -10.58 15.52 -29.88
C GLU A 199 -11.03 16.61 -30.83
#